data_986a51923a01377e072995e8f6cc395c
#
_entry.id   986a51923a01377e072995e8f6cc395c
#
_cell.length_a   1.000
_cell.length_b   1.000
_cell.length_c   1.000
_cell.angle_alpha   90.00
_cell.angle_beta   90.00
_cell.angle_gamma   90.00
#
_symmetry.space_group_name_H-M   'P 1'
#
loop_
_entity.id
_entity.type
_entity.pdbx_description
1 polymer ?
#
loop_
_entity_poly.entity_id
_entity_poly.type
_entity_poly.pdbx_seq_one_letter_code
_entity_poly.pdbx_strand_id
1 'polypeptide(L)'
;MIRTVSTKPFLDQKPGTSGLRKQVPVFQEPGYLESYIQSIFDSLEGFEGKTLVLGGDGRFFNREAIQVVVKIAAANGFGRIVIGKGGILSTPAASGLIRALHAFGGIILSASHNPGGPHGDFGVKYNIGAGGPAPEKITDAIFARTQVIDAYRIVDAPDIDIDRLGVAKLEGATIEIIDPVAQYLSLMKSLFDFDAIRALFASGFRMRFDGLHAVTGPYAHAIFENELGAAPGSVVNGAPLPDFGGHHPDPNPVYAKDLYDFMMSPAAPDFGAASDGDGDRNMILGRGMYVTPSDSLAILSANARLAPGYAGGLAGVARSMPTSAAVDRVAAKLGIRAYETPTGWKFFGNLLDAGLATFCGEESFGTGSNHIREKDGIWAVLLWLNILAKRRIPVLDLVHEHWATYGRNYYTRHDYEEIDLSAAQGLMATLREATTTLPGKSFGALKVEAADDFAYHDPVDGSDAADQGIRVMFEGDSRIVYRLSGTGTVGATLRVYIEHYEPPSGNLNQETQAALAHLIALSREIAGIEARTGRKAPTVIT
;
A
#
# COMPACT_ATOMS: atom_id res chain seq x y z
N MET A 1 -23.71 -29.62 -7.54
CA MET A 1 -23.33 -30.77 -6.66
C MET A 1 -21.93 -30.51 -6.09
N ILE A 2 -21.74 -30.68 -4.78
CA ILE A 2 -20.41 -30.54 -4.16
C ILE A 2 -19.59 -31.80 -4.45
N ARG A 3 -18.33 -31.60 -4.87
CA ARG A 3 -17.34 -32.64 -5.09
C ARG A 3 -16.15 -32.44 -4.16
N THR A 4 -15.60 -33.53 -3.64
CA THR A 4 -14.30 -33.55 -2.98
C THR A 4 -13.27 -34.02 -4.01
N VAL A 5 -12.25 -33.22 -4.25
CA VAL A 5 -11.20 -33.47 -5.24
C VAL A 5 -9.89 -33.68 -4.50
N SER A 6 -9.21 -34.80 -4.75
CA SER A 6 -7.91 -35.07 -4.16
C SER A 6 -6.86 -34.10 -4.72
N THR A 7 -5.96 -33.66 -3.87
CA THR A 7 -4.83 -32.78 -4.22
C THR A 7 -3.57 -33.23 -3.49
N LYS A 8 -2.51 -32.48 -3.64
CA LYS A 8 -1.23 -32.67 -2.93
C LYS A 8 -0.79 -31.36 -2.28
N PRO A 9 0.02 -31.40 -1.22
CA PRO A 9 0.65 -30.22 -0.68
C PRO A 9 1.54 -29.51 -1.71
N PHE A 10 1.50 -28.17 -1.72
CA PHE A 10 2.43 -27.31 -2.43
C PHE A 10 3.26 -26.56 -1.39
N LEU A 11 4.54 -26.96 -1.26
CA LEU A 11 5.40 -26.54 -0.14
C LEU A 11 5.81 -25.06 -0.19
N ASP A 12 5.59 -24.40 -1.31
CA ASP A 12 5.96 -23.01 -1.57
C ASP A 12 4.82 -21.99 -1.34
N GLN A 13 3.66 -22.43 -0.83
CA GLN A 13 2.48 -21.58 -0.58
C GLN A 13 2.58 -20.77 0.73
N LYS A 14 3.77 -20.24 1.03
CA LYS A 14 3.97 -19.38 2.21
C LYS A 14 3.52 -17.95 1.88
N PRO A 15 2.51 -17.41 2.59
CA PRO A 15 2.12 -16.01 2.42
C PRO A 15 3.24 -15.06 2.85
N GLY A 16 3.39 -13.96 2.10
CA GLY A 16 4.17 -12.81 2.55
C GLY A 16 3.31 -11.83 3.36
N THR A 17 3.83 -10.62 3.60
CA THR A 17 3.15 -9.54 4.34
C THR A 17 1.78 -9.14 3.73
N SER A 18 1.61 -9.33 2.41
CA SER A 18 0.39 -8.97 1.68
C SER A 18 -0.17 -10.16 0.88
N GLY A 19 -0.26 -11.33 1.50
CA GLY A 19 -0.79 -12.55 0.92
C GLY A 19 0.22 -13.38 0.14
N LEU A 20 -0.26 -14.44 -0.51
CA LEU A 20 0.55 -15.30 -1.37
C LEU A 20 0.70 -14.65 -2.74
N ARG A 21 1.94 -14.50 -3.23
CA ARG A 21 2.24 -13.98 -4.57
C ARG A 21 3.15 -14.94 -5.30
N LYS A 22 2.80 -15.29 -6.53
CA LYS A 22 3.57 -16.11 -7.46
C LYS A 22 3.28 -15.65 -8.89
N GLN A 23 4.10 -16.10 -9.83
CA GLN A 23 3.77 -15.91 -11.24
C GLN A 23 2.49 -16.65 -11.63
N VAL A 24 1.76 -16.10 -12.59
CA VAL A 24 0.49 -16.67 -13.09
C VAL A 24 0.59 -18.16 -13.46
N PRO A 25 1.63 -18.62 -14.20
CA PRO A 25 1.73 -20.05 -14.53
C PRO A 25 1.76 -20.99 -13.31
N VAL A 26 2.28 -20.54 -12.17
CA VAL A 26 2.27 -21.32 -10.93
C VAL A 26 0.85 -21.48 -10.39
N PHE A 27 0.06 -20.37 -10.38
CA PHE A 27 -1.34 -20.43 -9.96
C PHE A 27 -2.22 -21.25 -10.90
N GLN A 28 -1.82 -21.39 -12.16
CA GLN A 28 -2.51 -22.21 -13.17
C GLN A 28 -2.15 -23.70 -13.09
N GLU A 29 -1.19 -24.11 -12.26
CA GLU A 29 -0.94 -25.52 -11.99
C GLU A 29 -2.19 -26.17 -11.39
N PRO A 30 -2.62 -27.36 -11.88
CA PRO A 30 -3.80 -28.03 -11.39
C PRO A 30 -3.81 -28.21 -9.87
N GLY A 31 -4.81 -27.66 -9.20
CA GLY A 31 -4.99 -27.76 -7.76
C GLY A 31 -4.18 -26.74 -6.93
N TYR A 32 -3.32 -25.91 -7.55
CA TYR A 32 -2.50 -24.94 -6.79
C TYR A 32 -3.35 -23.87 -6.10
N LEU A 33 -4.17 -23.16 -6.88
CA LEU A 33 -5.08 -22.14 -6.35
C LEU A 33 -6.12 -22.77 -5.42
N GLU A 34 -6.73 -23.87 -5.83
CA GLU A 34 -7.76 -24.56 -5.08
C GLU A 34 -7.28 -25.02 -3.71
N SER A 35 -6.06 -25.57 -3.65
CA SER A 35 -5.45 -26.01 -2.39
C SER A 35 -5.19 -24.83 -1.44
N TYR A 36 -4.75 -23.70 -1.98
CA TYR A 36 -4.51 -22.51 -1.16
C TYR A 36 -5.82 -21.93 -0.61
N ILE A 37 -6.86 -21.80 -1.45
CA ILE A 37 -8.18 -21.31 -1.01
C ILE A 37 -8.82 -22.25 0.01
N GLN A 38 -8.74 -23.57 -0.21
CA GLN A 38 -9.23 -24.55 0.77
C GLN A 38 -8.46 -24.44 2.08
N SER A 39 -7.13 -24.26 2.02
CA SER A 39 -6.30 -24.11 3.23
C SER A 39 -6.64 -22.84 4.02
N ILE A 40 -7.05 -21.76 3.34
CA ILE A 40 -7.60 -20.57 4.02
C ILE A 40 -8.84 -20.98 4.81
N PHE A 41 -9.83 -21.61 4.18
CA PHE A 41 -11.10 -21.93 4.84
C PHE A 41 -10.93 -22.99 5.93
N ASP A 42 -10.09 -24.00 5.72
CA ASP A 42 -9.78 -25.02 6.74
C ASP A 42 -9.11 -24.44 8.01
N SER A 43 -8.49 -23.25 7.88
CA SER A 43 -7.81 -22.57 8.98
C SER A 43 -8.71 -21.56 9.72
N LEU A 44 -9.98 -21.47 9.33
CA LEU A 44 -10.96 -20.53 9.88
C LEU A 44 -12.11 -21.29 10.53
N GLU A 45 -12.72 -20.70 11.55
CA GLU A 45 -13.86 -21.28 12.27
C GLU A 45 -15.06 -20.32 12.29
N GLY A 46 -16.27 -20.85 12.23
CA GLY A 46 -17.51 -20.08 12.41
C GLY A 46 -17.93 -19.22 11.23
N PHE A 47 -17.47 -19.54 10.02
CA PHE A 47 -17.82 -18.82 8.79
C PHE A 47 -19.07 -19.38 8.10
N GLU A 48 -19.56 -20.55 8.49
CA GLU A 48 -20.73 -21.20 7.89
C GLU A 48 -21.96 -20.27 7.94
N GLY A 49 -22.59 -20.11 6.81
CA GLY A 49 -23.72 -19.21 6.63
C GLY A 49 -23.38 -17.71 6.60
N LYS A 50 -22.12 -17.34 6.81
CA LYS A 50 -21.66 -15.95 6.83
C LYS A 50 -21.42 -15.38 5.42
N THR A 51 -21.12 -14.09 5.37
CA THR A 51 -20.80 -13.37 4.14
C THR A 51 -19.30 -13.36 3.88
N LEU A 52 -18.88 -13.65 2.65
CA LEU A 52 -17.52 -13.45 2.13
C LEU A 52 -17.55 -12.34 1.07
N VAL A 53 -16.59 -11.41 1.12
CA VAL A 53 -16.34 -10.44 0.05
C VAL A 53 -15.27 -11.00 -0.88
N LEU A 54 -15.45 -10.85 -2.19
CA LEU A 54 -14.54 -11.39 -3.20
C LEU A 54 -14.38 -10.40 -4.36
N GLY A 55 -13.14 -10.16 -4.76
CA GLY A 55 -12.80 -9.37 -5.93
C GLY A 55 -11.31 -9.22 -6.10
N GLY A 56 -10.90 -8.42 -7.07
CA GLY A 56 -9.49 -8.19 -7.33
C GLY A 56 -9.23 -6.99 -8.25
N ASP A 57 -7.98 -6.83 -8.65
CA ASP A 57 -7.52 -5.67 -9.42
C ASP A 57 -7.71 -5.81 -10.95
N GLY A 58 -8.26 -6.93 -11.41
CA GLY A 58 -8.55 -7.16 -12.83
C GLY A 58 -7.36 -7.66 -13.64
N ARG A 59 -6.21 -7.95 -13.00
CA ARG A 59 -5.04 -8.53 -13.68
C ARG A 59 -5.34 -9.88 -14.34
N PHE A 60 -4.44 -10.32 -15.21
CA PHE A 60 -4.56 -11.62 -15.87
C PHE A 60 -4.84 -12.75 -14.86
N PHE A 61 -5.70 -13.69 -15.21
CA PHE A 61 -6.19 -14.80 -14.39
C PHE A 61 -7.20 -14.40 -13.27
N ASN A 62 -7.51 -13.12 -13.07
CA ASN A 62 -8.44 -12.69 -12.02
C ASN A 62 -9.84 -13.30 -12.19
N ARG A 63 -10.37 -13.34 -13.41
CA ARG A 63 -11.73 -13.81 -13.68
C ARG A 63 -11.90 -15.31 -13.45
N GLU A 64 -10.92 -16.09 -13.91
CA GLU A 64 -10.85 -17.53 -13.72
C GLU A 64 -10.72 -17.88 -12.23
N ALA A 65 -9.84 -17.17 -11.53
CA ALA A 65 -9.64 -17.35 -10.10
C ALA A 65 -10.91 -17.05 -9.29
N ILE A 66 -11.68 -16.02 -9.65
CA ILE A 66 -12.98 -15.73 -9.01
C ILE A 66 -13.93 -16.92 -9.15
N GLN A 67 -13.99 -17.57 -10.31
CA GLN A 67 -14.85 -18.75 -10.49
C GLN A 67 -14.42 -19.92 -9.60
N VAL A 68 -13.12 -20.13 -9.43
CA VAL A 68 -12.58 -21.13 -8.52
C VAL A 68 -12.96 -20.80 -7.07
N VAL A 69 -12.67 -19.56 -6.64
CA VAL A 69 -12.91 -19.13 -5.25
C VAL A 69 -14.40 -19.19 -4.88
N VAL A 70 -15.30 -18.70 -5.73
CA VAL A 70 -16.75 -18.71 -5.44
C VAL A 70 -17.30 -20.13 -5.30
N LYS A 71 -16.84 -21.06 -6.16
CA LYS A 71 -17.25 -22.46 -6.11
C LYS A 71 -16.73 -23.19 -4.87
N ILE A 72 -15.50 -22.90 -4.45
CA ILE A 72 -14.92 -23.46 -3.22
C ILE A 72 -15.61 -22.85 -1.99
N ALA A 73 -15.83 -21.54 -1.95
CA ALA A 73 -16.49 -20.87 -0.83
C ALA A 73 -17.93 -21.40 -0.62
N ALA A 74 -18.70 -21.56 -1.70
CA ALA A 74 -20.04 -22.14 -1.64
C ALA A 74 -20.00 -23.61 -1.16
N ALA A 75 -19.04 -24.41 -1.63
CA ALA A 75 -18.87 -25.81 -1.21
C ALA A 75 -18.49 -25.95 0.27
N ASN A 76 -17.82 -24.94 0.84
CA ASN A 76 -17.41 -24.92 2.23
C ASN A 76 -18.42 -24.27 3.18
N GLY A 77 -19.56 -23.75 2.66
CA GLY A 77 -20.70 -23.36 3.48
C GLY A 77 -20.83 -21.86 3.74
N PHE A 78 -20.12 -20.99 3.01
CA PHE A 78 -20.46 -19.56 3.02
C PHE A 78 -21.90 -19.36 2.53
N GLY A 79 -22.71 -18.61 3.28
CA GLY A 79 -24.12 -18.37 2.95
C GLY A 79 -24.34 -17.27 1.92
N ARG A 80 -23.41 -16.32 1.84
CA ARG A 80 -23.44 -15.18 0.89
C ARG A 80 -22.02 -14.86 0.42
N ILE A 81 -21.86 -14.66 -0.88
CA ILE A 81 -20.59 -14.24 -1.50
C ILE A 81 -20.89 -12.99 -2.32
N VAL A 82 -20.24 -11.87 -1.98
CA VAL A 82 -20.43 -10.58 -2.62
C VAL A 82 -19.24 -10.30 -3.52
N ILE A 83 -19.49 -10.10 -4.82
CA ILE A 83 -18.45 -9.96 -5.84
C ILE A 83 -18.62 -8.62 -6.56
N GLY A 84 -17.56 -7.88 -6.74
CA GLY A 84 -17.57 -6.69 -7.60
C GLY A 84 -17.84 -7.06 -9.05
N LYS A 85 -18.66 -6.27 -9.77
CA LYS A 85 -18.96 -6.48 -11.19
C LYS A 85 -17.67 -6.62 -12.01
N GLY A 86 -17.62 -7.61 -12.89
CA GLY A 86 -16.43 -7.95 -13.68
C GLY A 86 -15.30 -8.60 -12.85
N GLY A 87 -15.56 -8.93 -11.58
CA GLY A 87 -14.54 -9.37 -10.64
C GLY A 87 -13.67 -8.23 -10.11
N ILE A 88 -14.03 -6.97 -10.40
CA ILE A 88 -13.28 -5.77 -10.03
C ILE A 88 -13.66 -5.34 -8.62
N LEU A 89 -12.65 -5.20 -7.75
CA LEU A 89 -12.80 -4.61 -6.43
C LEU A 89 -11.41 -4.19 -5.92
N SER A 90 -11.22 -2.89 -5.68
CA SER A 90 -9.95 -2.40 -5.14
C SER A 90 -9.74 -2.87 -3.70
N THR A 91 -8.49 -3.00 -3.28
CA THR A 91 -8.16 -3.39 -1.89
C THR A 91 -8.84 -2.47 -0.86
N PRO A 92 -8.81 -1.12 -0.98
CA PRO A 92 -9.53 -0.26 -0.05
C PRO A 92 -11.06 -0.42 -0.10
N ALA A 93 -11.64 -0.59 -1.28
CA ALA A 93 -13.09 -0.82 -1.41
C ALA A 93 -13.50 -2.16 -0.79
N ALA A 94 -12.69 -3.20 -0.95
CA ALA A 94 -12.92 -4.49 -0.30
C ALA A 94 -12.89 -4.36 1.24
N SER A 95 -11.90 -3.66 1.79
CA SER A 95 -11.84 -3.37 3.23
C SER A 95 -13.08 -2.63 3.73
N GLY A 96 -13.50 -1.58 3.02
CA GLY A 96 -14.71 -0.81 3.34
C GLY A 96 -15.98 -1.67 3.27
N LEU A 97 -16.09 -2.52 2.25
CA LEU A 97 -17.24 -3.39 2.04
C LEU A 97 -17.34 -4.50 3.10
N ILE A 98 -16.21 -5.14 3.47
CA ILE A 98 -16.15 -6.12 4.57
C ILE A 98 -16.73 -5.51 5.85
N ARG A 99 -16.31 -4.30 6.19
CA ARG A 99 -16.77 -3.57 7.39
C ARG A 99 -18.24 -3.17 7.30
N ALA A 100 -18.67 -2.60 6.16
CA ALA A 100 -20.04 -2.14 5.96
C ALA A 100 -21.06 -3.28 5.97
N LEU A 101 -20.70 -4.46 5.48
CA LEU A 101 -21.55 -5.65 5.46
C LEU A 101 -21.41 -6.52 6.72
N HIS A 102 -20.54 -6.18 7.66
CA HIS A 102 -20.14 -7.07 8.74
C HIS A 102 -19.80 -8.48 8.24
N ALA A 103 -19.08 -8.54 7.10
CA ALA A 103 -18.70 -9.79 6.49
C ALA A 103 -17.71 -10.55 7.38
N PHE A 104 -17.68 -11.87 7.27
CA PHE A 104 -16.71 -12.69 7.99
C PHE A 104 -15.27 -12.35 7.60
N GLY A 105 -15.07 -12.01 6.33
CA GLY A 105 -13.81 -11.58 5.76
C GLY A 105 -13.92 -11.41 4.26
N GLY A 106 -12.77 -11.30 3.59
CA GLY A 106 -12.72 -11.18 2.14
C GLY A 106 -11.48 -11.80 1.52
N ILE A 107 -11.62 -12.25 0.28
CA ILE A 107 -10.49 -12.64 -0.56
C ILE A 107 -10.30 -11.59 -1.65
N ILE A 108 -9.08 -11.05 -1.72
CA ILE A 108 -8.68 -10.02 -2.67
C ILE A 108 -7.60 -10.59 -3.58
N LEU A 109 -7.90 -10.65 -4.88
CA LEU A 109 -7.03 -11.22 -5.91
C LEU A 109 -6.16 -10.11 -6.47
N SER A 110 -4.93 -10.01 -5.96
CA SER A 110 -3.97 -8.97 -6.37
C SER A 110 -2.54 -9.31 -5.96
N ALA A 111 -1.58 -8.93 -6.78
CA ALA A 111 -0.17 -8.82 -6.41
C ALA A 111 0.27 -7.33 -6.33
N SER A 112 -0.68 -6.41 -6.04
CA SER A 112 -0.45 -4.96 -5.87
C SER A 112 0.25 -4.36 -7.11
N HIS A 113 1.38 -3.69 -6.92
CA HIS A 113 2.15 -3.00 -7.95
C HIS A 113 3.03 -3.91 -8.84
N ASN A 114 3.02 -5.22 -8.62
CA ASN A 114 3.78 -6.15 -9.46
C ASN A 114 3.17 -6.24 -10.87
N PRO A 115 3.99 -6.50 -11.91
CA PRO A 115 3.52 -6.55 -13.29
C PRO A 115 2.43 -7.61 -13.48
N GLY A 116 1.48 -7.32 -14.37
CA GLY A 116 0.42 -8.22 -14.79
C GLY A 116 0.75 -9.00 -16.06
N GLY A 117 -0.28 -9.68 -16.62
CA GLY A 117 -0.16 -10.45 -17.84
C GLY A 117 0.09 -11.94 -17.61
N PRO A 118 0.14 -12.74 -18.70
CA PRO A 118 0.17 -14.21 -18.61
C PRO A 118 1.44 -14.78 -17.95
N HIS A 119 2.52 -14.01 -17.91
CA HIS A 119 3.78 -14.35 -17.24
C HIS A 119 4.09 -13.41 -16.08
N GLY A 120 3.18 -12.49 -15.78
CA GLY A 120 3.27 -11.59 -14.63
C GLY A 120 2.91 -12.27 -13.33
N ASP A 121 2.81 -11.47 -12.28
CA ASP A 121 2.50 -11.96 -10.95
C ASP A 121 0.99 -11.98 -10.69
N PHE A 122 0.57 -12.96 -9.90
CA PHE A 122 -0.78 -13.08 -9.36
C PHE A 122 -0.68 -13.21 -7.83
N GLY A 123 -1.76 -12.85 -7.13
CA GLY A 123 -1.74 -12.95 -5.67
C GLY A 123 -3.13 -13.18 -5.08
N VAL A 124 -3.14 -13.76 -3.88
CA VAL A 124 -4.34 -13.99 -3.08
C VAL A 124 -4.08 -13.44 -1.68
N LYS A 125 -4.89 -12.46 -1.28
CA LYS A 125 -4.91 -11.88 0.07
C LYS A 125 -6.17 -12.35 0.79
N TYR A 126 -6.06 -12.68 2.07
CA TYR A 126 -7.21 -12.86 2.96
C TYR A 126 -7.27 -11.70 3.96
N ASN A 127 -8.40 -11.00 3.96
CA ASN A 127 -8.69 -9.95 4.92
C ASN A 127 -9.74 -10.43 5.93
N ILE A 128 -9.50 -10.18 7.21
CA ILE A 128 -10.40 -10.56 8.30
C ILE A 128 -11.63 -9.64 8.40
N GLY A 129 -12.59 -9.97 9.24
CA GLY A 129 -13.83 -9.22 9.43
C GLY A 129 -13.65 -7.76 9.86
N ALA A 130 -12.51 -7.39 10.43
CA ALA A 130 -12.14 -5.99 10.67
C ALA A 130 -11.84 -5.21 9.38
N GLY A 131 -11.66 -5.90 8.24
CA GLY A 131 -11.35 -5.32 6.93
C GLY A 131 -9.86 -5.21 6.62
N GLY A 132 -8.99 -5.56 7.55
CA GLY A 132 -7.54 -5.53 7.38
C GLY A 132 -6.92 -6.88 7.00
N PRO A 133 -5.62 -6.87 6.64
CA PRO A 133 -4.89 -8.10 6.36
C PRO A 133 -4.90 -9.06 7.55
N ALA A 134 -4.94 -10.36 7.25
CA ALA A 134 -4.90 -11.39 8.29
C ALA A 134 -3.62 -11.29 9.14
N PRO A 135 -3.74 -11.37 10.49
CA PRO A 135 -2.59 -11.42 11.40
C PRO A 135 -1.72 -12.66 11.17
N GLU A 136 -0.47 -12.61 11.64
CA GLU A 136 0.50 -13.72 11.47
C GLU A 136 -0.03 -15.05 11.95
N LYS A 137 -0.70 -15.09 13.10
CA LYS A 137 -1.31 -16.32 13.62
C LYS A 137 -2.22 -17.02 12.60
N ILE A 138 -2.99 -16.25 11.82
CA ILE A 138 -3.87 -16.81 10.79
C ILE A 138 -3.06 -17.21 9.56
N THR A 139 -2.12 -16.39 9.10
CA THR A 139 -1.30 -16.71 7.92
C THR A 139 -0.38 -17.91 8.17
N ASP A 140 0.13 -18.08 9.37
CA ASP A 140 0.92 -19.25 9.75
C ASP A 140 0.06 -20.54 9.82
N ALA A 141 -1.17 -20.44 10.34
CA ALA A 141 -2.12 -21.55 10.32
C ALA A 141 -2.47 -21.95 8.88
N ILE A 142 -2.72 -20.98 7.98
CA ILE A 142 -2.95 -21.22 6.56
C ILE A 142 -1.73 -21.93 5.94
N PHE A 143 -0.53 -21.42 6.18
CA PHE A 143 0.70 -22.06 5.67
C PHE A 143 0.86 -23.47 6.19
N ALA A 144 0.69 -23.70 7.48
CA ALA A 144 0.75 -25.04 8.06
C ALA A 144 -0.25 -25.99 7.41
N ARG A 145 -1.49 -25.52 7.11
CA ARG A 145 -2.50 -26.34 6.42
C ARG A 145 -2.10 -26.66 4.98
N THR A 146 -1.48 -25.73 4.24
CA THR A 146 -1.01 -26.01 2.87
C THR A 146 0.03 -27.14 2.82
N GLN A 147 0.77 -27.38 3.90
CA GLN A 147 1.82 -28.41 3.96
C GLN A 147 1.26 -29.84 4.11
N VAL A 148 -0.02 -29.98 4.45
CA VAL A 148 -0.65 -31.27 4.75
C VAL A 148 -2.02 -31.45 4.06
N ILE A 149 -2.40 -30.53 3.19
CA ILE A 149 -3.67 -30.63 2.46
C ILE A 149 -3.66 -31.81 1.49
N ASP A 150 -4.76 -32.56 1.45
CA ASP A 150 -4.94 -33.77 0.63
C ASP A 150 -6.17 -33.72 -0.28
N ALA A 151 -7.10 -32.79 -0.01
CA ALA A 151 -8.29 -32.60 -0.80
C ALA A 151 -8.86 -31.18 -0.66
N TYR A 152 -9.65 -30.74 -1.65
CA TYR A 152 -10.47 -29.54 -1.60
C TYR A 152 -11.90 -29.83 -2.01
N ARG A 153 -12.85 -29.01 -1.54
CA ARG A 153 -14.27 -29.10 -1.86
C ARG A 153 -14.64 -28.01 -2.85
N ILE A 154 -15.32 -28.39 -3.93
CA ILE A 154 -15.74 -27.45 -4.98
C ILE A 154 -17.12 -27.80 -5.51
N VAL A 155 -17.91 -26.79 -5.89
CA VAL A 155 -19.18 -26.98 -6.56
C VAL A 155 -18.94 -27.26 -8.04
N ASP A 156 -19.44 -28.40 -8.53
CA ASP A 156 -19.51 -28.73 -9.96
C ASP A 156 -20.72 -28.02 -10.58
N ALA A 157 -20.47 -26.85 -11.14
CA ALA A 157 -21.48 -26.00 -11.78
C ALA A 157 -20.82 -25.11 -12.85
N PRO A 158 -21.62 -24.61 -13.83
CA PRO A 158 -21.15 -23.56 -14.75
C PRO A 158 -20.63 -22.34 -14.02
N ASP A 159 -19.86 -21.51 -14.73
CA ASP A 159 -19.35 -20.24 -14.22
C ASP A 159 -20.51 -19.26 -13.98
N ILE A 160 -20.33 -18.43 -12.95
CA ILE A 160 -21.27 -17.36 -12.61
C ILE A 160 -21.03 -16.18 -13.56
N ASP A 161 -22.10 -15.58 -14.08
CA ASP A 161 -22.03 -14.32 -14.83
C ASP A 161 -21.69 -13.17 -13.86
N ILE A 162 -20.43 -12.78 -13.85
CA ILE A 162 -19.92 -11.68 -13.01
C ILE A 162 -20.02 -10.31 -13.69
N ASP A 163 -20.49 -10.23 -14.93
CA ASP A 163 -20.59 -8.97 -15.68
C ASP A 163 -21.94 -8.26 -15.51
N ARG A 164 -22.90 -8.90 -14.89
CA ARG A 164 -24.24 -8.36 -14.68
C ARG A 164 -24.55 -8.22 -13.19
N LEU A 165 -24.96 -7.02 -12.79
CA LEU A 165 -25.46 -6.79 -11.42
C LEU A 165 -26.67 -7.69 -11.15
N GLY A 166 -26.73 -8.27 -9.98
CA GLY A 166 -27.85 -9.14 -9.59
C GLY A 166 -27.46 -10.24 -8.61
N VAL A 167 -28.36 -11.18 -8.47
CA VAL A 167 -28.24 -12.28 -7.50
C VAL A 167 -28.37 -13.62 -8.22
N ALA A 168 -27.47 -14.54 -7.93
CA ALA A 168 -27.52 -15.94 -8.36
C ALA A 168 -27.50 -16.89 -7.15
N LYS A 169 -27.82 -18.16 -7.36
CA LYS A 169 -27.70 -19.20 -6.34
C LYS A 169 -26.69 -20.25 -6.75
N LEU A 170 -25.89 -20.72 -5.80
CA LEU A 170 -24.91 -21.78 -6.00
C LEU A 170 -24.84 -22.65 -4.74
N GLU A 171 -25.37 -23.89 -4.81
CA GLU A 171 -25.38 -24.89 -3.70
C GLU A 171 -25.78 -24.29 -2.33
N GLY A 172 -26.86 -23.52 -2.28
CA GLY A 172 -27.35 -22.91 -1.06
C GLY A 172 -26.74 -21.52 -0.75
N ALA A 173 -25.61 -21.20 -1.32
CA ALA A 173 -25.04 -19.85 -1.20
C ALA A 173 -25.77 -18.85 -2.11
N THR A 174 -25.88 -17.60 -1.65
CA THR A 174 -26.32 -16.47 -2.43
C THR A 174 -25.10 -15.75 -3.00
N ILE A 175 -24.98 -15.69 -4.32
CA ILE A 175 -23.93 -14.95 -5.01
C ILE A 175 -24.50 -13.62 -5.45
N GLU A 176 -23.92 -12.52 -5.00
CA GLU A 176 -24.39 -11.16 -5.31
C GLU A 176 -23.31 -10.38 -6.04
N ILE A 177 -23.64 -9.94 -7.27
CA ILE A 177 -22.77 -9.11 -8.08
C ILE A 177 -23.18 -7.67 -7.87
N ILE A 178 -22.26 -6.86 -7.35
CA ILE A 178 -22.49 -5.46 -6.96
C ILE A 178 -21.70 -4.49 -7.83
N ASP A 179 -22.12 -3.21 -7.81
CA ASP A 179 -21.28 -2.11 -8.30
C ASP A 179 -20.09 -1.91 -7.34
N PRO A 180 -18.83 -2.09 -7.82
CA PRO A 180 -17.66 -2.00 -6.96
C PRO A 180 -17.41 -0.57 -6.42
N VAL A 181 -17.98 0.45 -7.05
CA VAL A 181 -17.72 1.86 -6.72
C VAL A 181 -18.74 2.41 -5.72
N ALA A 182 -19.99 1.96 -5.77
CA ALA A 182 -21.12 2.63 -5.10
C ALA A 182 -20.94 2.80 -3.57
N GLN A 183 -20.56 1.73 -2.87
CA GLN A 183 -20.34 1.77 -1.42
C GLN A 183 -19.12 2.64 -1.07
N TYR A 184 -18.03 2.49 -1.82
CA TYR A 184 -16.81 3.26 -1.63
C TYR A 184 -17.05 4.77 -1.84
N LEU A 185 -17.74 5.16 -2.91
CA LEU A 185 -18.14 6.54 -3.17
C LEU A 185 -18.98 7.12 -2.01
N SER A 186 -19.94 6.34 -1.49
CA SER A 186 -20.75 6.74 -0.33
C SER A 186 -19.89 7.01 0.90
N LEU A 187 -18.90 6.14 1.15
CA LEU A 187 -17.94 6.33 2.25
C LEU A 187 -17.12 7.61 2.04
N MET A 188 -16.59 7.85 0.84
CA MET A 188 -15.81 9.07 0.54
C MET A 188 -16.64 10.34 0.71
N LYS A 189 -17.92 10.33 0.30
CA LYS A 189 -18.85 11.47 0.52
C LYS A 189 -19.07 11.78 2.00
N SER A 190 -18.96 10.81 2.89
CA SER A 190 -19.08 11.04 4.33
C SER A 190 -17.83 11.68 4.96
N LEU A 191 -16.67 11.55 4.32
CA LEU A 191 -15.39 12.03 4.83
C LEU A 191 -14.98 13.40 4.31
N PHE A 192 -15.35 13.73 3.06
CA PHE A 192 -14.84 14.90 2.35
C PHE A 192 -15.95 15.88 1.95
N ASP A 193 -15.58 17.15 1.83
CA ASP A 193 -16.46 18.22 1.36
C ASP A 193 -16.51 18.24 -0.17
N PHE A 194 -17.38 17.41 -0.73
CA PHE A 194 -17.56 17.26 -2.18
C PHE A 194 -18.02 18.57 -2.83
N ASP A 195 -18.81 19.41 -2.13
CA ASP A 195 -19.25 20.69 -2.67
C ASP A 195 -18.09 21.69 -2.80
N ALA A 196 -17.20 21.73 -1.81
CA ALA A 196 -16.00 22.55 -1.90
C ALA A 196 -15.07 22.10 -3.03
N ILE A 197 -14.92 20.78 -3.24
CA ILE A 197 -14.10 20.23 -4.32
C ILE A 197 -14.75 20.52 -5.70
N ARG A 198 -16.07 20.38 -5.84
CA ARG A 198 -16.81 20.79 -7.06
C ARG A 198 -16.58 22.27 -7.38
N ALA A 199 -16.67 23.14 -6.36
CA ALA A 199 -16.41 24.56 -6.53
C ALA A 199 -14.95 24.87 -6.91
N LEU A 200 -13.99 24.02 -6.49
CA LEU A 200 -12.60 24.11 -6.93
C LEU A 200 -12.50 23.82 -8.44
N PHE A 201 -13.06 22.72 -8.92
CA PHE A 201 -13.05 22.40 -10.36
C PHE A 201 -13.81 23.43 -11.19
N ALA A 202 -14.97 23.89 -10.73
CA ALA A 202 -15.74 24.92 -11.39
C ALA A 202 -15.00 26.27 -11.51
N SER A 203 -14.02 26.54 -10.65
CA SER A 203 -13.17 27.74 -10.73
C SER A 203 -12.04 27.65 -11.78
N GLY A 204 -11.97 26.54 -12.54
CA GLY A 204 -10.95 26.32 -13.57
C GLY A 204 -9.74 25.53 -13.12
N PHE A 205 -9.75 24.99 -11.89
CA PHE A 205 -8.70 24.09 -11.41
C PHE A 205 -8.67 22.81 -12.25
N ARG A 206 -7.50 22.39 -12.69
CA ARG A 206 -7.31 21.22 -13.54
C ARG A 206 -6.51 20.15 -12.82
N MET A 207 -6.91 18.90 -13.02
CA MET A 207 -6.15 17.76 -12.53
C MET A 207 -5.85 16.74 -13.62
N ARG A 208 -4.88 15.87 -13.35
CA ARG A 208 -4.67 14.61 -14.06
C ARG A 208 -4.51 13.47 -13.06
N PHE A 209 -5.36 12.47 -13.20
CA PHE A 209 -5.23 11.19 -12.46
C PHE A 209 -4.84 10.10 -13.44
N ASP A 210 -3.74 9.40 -13.17
CA ASP A 210 -3.32 8.24 -13.95
C ASP A 210 -3.76 6.96 -13.24
N GLY A 211 -4.67 6.22 -13.85
CA GLY A 211 -5.15 4.94 -13.35
C GLY A 211 -4.18 3.78 -13.62
N LEU A 212 -3.08 3.98 -14.33
CA LEU A 212 -2.08 2.99 -14.71
C LEU A 212 -2.69 1.70 -15.30
N HIS A 213 -3.83 1.83 -16.01
CA HIS A 213 -4.63 0.70 -16.51
C HIS A 213 -5.03 -0.31 -15.42
N ALA A 214 -5.17 0.15 -14.17
CA ALA A 214 -5.42 -0.64 -12.99
C ALA A 214 -6.83 -0.42 -12.43
N VAL A 215 -7.10 -1.04 -11.29
CA VAL A 215 -8.44 -1.12 -10.67
C VAL A 215 -9.06 0.24 -10.34
N THR A 216 -8.26 1.28 -10.12
CA THR A 216 -8.74 2.60 -9.71
C THR A 216 -9.40 3.40 -10.83
N GLY A 217 -9.21 3.02 -12.10
CA GLY A 217 -9.79 3.74 -13.23
C GLY A 217 -11.30 3.97 -13.14
N PRO A 218 -12.14 2.91 -12.99
CA PRO A 218 -13.58 3.04 -12.80
C PRO A 218 -13.97 3.92 -11.60
N TYR A 219 -13.24 3.84 -10.50
CA TYR A 219 -13.45 4.69 -9.31
C TYR A 219 -13.12 6.14 -9.61
N ALA A 220 -12.00 6.41 -10.28
CA ALA A 220 -11.55 7.75 -10.63
C ALA A 220 -12.53 8.45 -11.59
N HIS A 221 -13.01 7.77 -12.63
CA HIS A 221 -14.06 8.30 -13.52
C HIS A 221 -15.34 8.63 -12.76
N ALA A 222 -15.81 7.72 -11.92
CA ALA A 222 -17.03 7.92 -11.14
C ALA A 222 -16.89 9.08 -10.15
N ILE A 223 -15.75 9.20 -9.45
CA ILE A 223 -15.54 10.16 -8.39
C ILE A 223 -15.09 11.51 -8.96
N PHE A 224 -13.99 11.55 -9.72
CA PHE A 224 -13.42 12.85 -10.12
C PHE A 224 -14.17 13.50 -11.26
N GLU A 225 -14.51 12.76 -12.33
CA GLU A 225 -15.19 13.33 -13.49
C GLU A 225 -16.70 13.46 -13.26
N ASN A 226 -17.38 12.36 -12.86
CA ASN A 226 -18.84 12.35 -12.79
C ASN A 226 -19.38 13.06 -11.55
N GLU A 227 -18.84 12.76 -10.36
CA GLU A 227 -19.36 13.31 -9.10
C GLU A 227 -18.79 14.69 -8.77
N LEU A 228 -17.50 14.89 -8.98
CA LEU A 228 -16.79 16.12 -8.58
C LEU A 228 -16.69 17.15 -9.72
N GLY A 229 -16.94 16.74 -10.97
CA GLY A 229 -16.97 17.65 -12.12
C GLY A 229 -15.58 18.07 -12.61
N ALA A 230 -14.56 17.26 -12.39
CA ALA A 230 -13.30 17.43 -13.11
C ALA A 230 -13.55 17.32 -14.63
N ALA A 231 -12.77 18.05 -15.42
CA ALA A 231 -12.96 18.07 -16.87
C ALA A 231 -12.84 16.64 -17.46
N PRO A 232 -13.66 16.30 -18.48
CA PRO A 232 -13.50 15.03 -19.19
C PRO A 232 -12.05 14.85 -19.70
N GLY A 233 -11.48 13.65 -19.49
CA GLY A 233 -10.07 13.37 -19.79
C GLY A 233 -9.10 13.78 -18.68
N SER A 234 -9.60 14.18 -17.51
CA SER A 234 -8.78 14.31 -16.30
C SER A 234 -8.25 12.95 -15.83
N VAL A 235 -9.01 11.88 -16.06
CA VAL A 235 -8.59 10.50 -15.81
C VAL A 235 -7.99 9.92 -17.09
N VAL A 236 -6.73 9.49 -17.02
CA VAL A 236 -6.03 8.79 -18.10
C VAL A 236 -5.71 7.36 -17.68
N ASN A 237 -5.48 6.48 -18.66
CA ASN A 237 -5.24 5.05 -18.41
C ASN A 237 -6.30 4.44 -17.45
N GLY A 238 -7.55 4.92 -17.54
CA GLY A 238 -8.63 4.60 -16.62
C GLY A 238 -9.37 3.30 -16.93
N ALA A 239 -9.05 2.62 -18.04
CA ALA A 239 -9.60 1.29 -18.35
C ALA A 239 -8.68 0.20 -17.77
N PRO A 240 -9.15 -0.64 -16.83
CA PRO A 240 -8.37 -1.76 -16.33
C PRO A 240 -8.01 -2.74 -17.45
N LEU A 241 -6.73 -3.10 -17.54
CA LEU A 241 -6.20 -4.08 -18.49
C LEU A 241 -5.54 -5.24 -17.74
N PRO A 242 -5.63 -6.50 -18.25
CA PRO A 242 -5.08 -7.66 -17.56
C PRO A 242 -3.56 -7.62 -17.34
N ASP A 243 -2.85 -6.87 -18.17
CA ASP A 243 -1.41 -6.67 -18.13
C ASP A 243 -0.99 -5.24 -17.74
N PHE A 244 -1.95 -4.41 -17.30
CA PHE A 244 -1.75 -3.00 -16.99
C PHE A 244 -1.12 -2.21 -18.16
N GLY A 245 -1.47 -2.58 -19.40
CA GLY A 245 -0.89 -1.97 -20.60
C GLY A 245 0.58 -2.31 -20.84
N GLY A 246 1.06 -3.42 -20.30
CA GLY A 246 2.45 -3.88 -20.40
C GLY A 246 3.42 -3.17 -19.46
N HIS A 247 2.92 -2.44 -18.47
CA HIS A 247 3.73 -1.66 -17.53
C HIS A 247 3.60 -2.16 -16.09
N HIS A 248 4.51 -1.70 -15.22
CA HIS A 248 4.35 -1.84 -13.77
C HIS A 248 3.32 -0.83 -13.26
N PRO A 249 2.23 -1.25 -12.64
CA PRO A 249 1.24 -0.33 -12.07
C PRO A 249 1.70 0.18 -10.70
N ASP A 250 2.85 0.85 -10.63
CA ASP A 250 3.44 1.39 -9.39
C ASP A 250 3.53 2.92 -9.49
N PRO A 251 2.84 3.68 -8.62
CA PRO A 251 2.71 5.14 -8.71
C PRO A 251 3.96 5.84 -8.14
N ASN A 252 5.07 5.69 -8.82
CA ASN A 252 6.33 6.37 -8.49
C ASN A 252 6.93 7.07 -9.73
N PRO A 253 7.89 7.98 -9.57
CA PRO A 253 8.47 8.74 -10.69
C PRO A 253 9.13 7.89 -11.78
N VAL A 254 9.49 6.65 -11.49
CA VAL A 254 10.14 5.74 -12.46
C VAL A 254 9.10 5.04 -13.34
N TYR A 255 8.04 4.49 -12.73
CA TYR A 255 7.03 3.70 -13.44
C TYR A 255 5.85 4.53 -13.95
N ALA A 256 5.41 5.56 -13.22
CA ALA A 256 4.43 6.55 -13.68
C ALA A 256 5.13 7.74 -14.35
N LYS A 257 6.16 7.47 -15.15
CA LYS A 257 7.06 8.47 -15.73
C LYS A 257 6.33 9.49 -16.62
N ASP A 258 5.39 9.04 -17.42
CA ASP A 258 4.63 9.92 -18.32
C ASP A 258 3.85 10.99 -17.57
N LEU A 259 3.21 10.60 -16.46
CA LEU A 259 2.54 11.55 -15.57
C LEU A 259 3.56 12.48 -14.90
N TYR A 260 4.66 11.92 -14.38
CA TYR A 260 5.71 12.71 -13.73
C TYR A 260 6.28 13.77 -14.67
N ASP A 261 6.72 13.38 -15.87
CA ASP A 261 7.29 14.29 -16.86
C ASP A 261 6.29 15.36 -17.31
N PHE A 262 5.02 14.97 -17.49
CA PHE A 262 3.96 15.92 -17.83
C PHE A 262 3.74 16.94 -16.71
N MET A 263 3.72 16.53 -15.45
CA MET A 263 3.55 17.43 -14.30
C MET A 263 4.75 18.36 -14.08
N MET A 264 5.96 17.97 -14.53
CA MET A 264 7.16 18.81 -14.51
C MET A 264 7.23 19.77 -15.74
N SER A 265 6.34 19.64 -16.70
CA SER A 265 6.33 20.45 -17.92
C SER A 265 5.59 21.78 -17.74
N PRO A 266 5.81 22.79 -18.62
CA PRO A 266 5.04 24.03 -18.63
C PRO A 266 3.53 23.84 -18.88
N ALA A 267 3.11 22.74 -19.51
CA ALA A 267 1.71 22.41 -19.80
C ALA A 267 0.97 21.73 -18.63
N ALA A 268 1.65 21.52 -17.51
CA ALA A 268 1.11 20.81 -16.36
C ALA A 268 -0.22 21.39 -15.87
N PRO A 269 -1.18 20.53 -15.47
CA PRO A 269 -2.35 20.95 -14.70
C PRO A 269 -1.94 21.38 -13.28
N ASP A 270 -2.91 21.80 -12.47
CA ASP A 270 -2.63 22.27 -11.12
C ASP A 270 -2.32 21.13 -10.14
N PHE A 271 -2.85 19.93 -10.42
CA PHE A 271 -2.70 18.75 -9.57
C PHE A 271 -2.56 17.47 -10.42
N GLY A 272 -1.66 16.60 -10.01
CA GLY A 272 -1.47 15.28 -10.59
C GLY A 272 -1.46 14.19 -9.52
N ALA A 273 -2.02 13.02 -9.85
CA ALA A 273 -1.98 11.85 -8.98
C ALA A 273 -1.99 10.55 -9.79
N ALA A 274 -1.49 9.47 -9.21
CA ALA A 274 -1.59 8.12 -9.72
C ALA A 274 -1.87 7.14 -8.59
N SER A 275 -2.39 5.95 -8.92
CA SER A 275 -2.61 4.87 -7.96
C SER A 275 -2.14 3.54 -8.55
N ASP A 276 -1.83 2.56 -7.69
CA ASP A 276 -1.26 1.27 -8.10
C ASP A 276 -2.30 0.22 -8.56
N GLY A 277 -1.80 -0.98 -8.83
CA GLY A 277 -2.58 -2.11 -9.37
C GLY A 277 -3.86 -2.40 -8.63
N ASP A 278 -3.84 -2.42 -7.29
CA ASP A 278 -5.01 -2.70 -6.46
C ASP A 278 -5.57 -1.47 -5.71
N GLY A 279 -5.03 -0.28 -5.97
CA GLY A 279 -5.59 0.98 -5.54
C GLY A 279 -5.24 1.40 -4.12
N ASP A 280 -4.26 0.75 -3.50
CA ASP A 280 -3.89 1.02 -2.11
C ASP A 280 -2.77 2.07 -1.96
N ARG A 281 -2.06 2.45 -3.07
CA ARG A 281 -0.99 3.46 -3.08
C ARG A 281 -1.39 4.72 -3.83
N ASN A 282 -0.62 5.80 -3.60
CA ASN A 282 -0.83 7.07 -4.28
C ASN A 282 0.48 7.82 -4.52
N MET A 283 0.64 8.42 -5.70
CA MET A 283 1.63 9.45 -5.98
C MET A 283 0.92 10.80 -6.08
N ILE A 284 1.51 11.83 -5.48
CA ILE A 284 0.96 13.19 -5.47
C ILE A 284 1.95 14.16 -6.13
N LEU A 285 1.42 14.99 -7.04
CA LEU A 285 2.19 15.96 -7.81
C LEU A 285 1.45 17.30 -7.85
N GLY A 286 2.18 18.36 -7.71
CA GLY A 286 1.75 19.71 -8.12
C GLY A 286 2.44 20.08 -9.44
N ARG A 287 2.06 21.22 -10.00
CA ARG A 287 2.77 21.80 -11.17
C ARG A 287 4.22 22.06 -10.81
N GLY A 288 5.15 21.35 -11.45
CA GLY A 288 6.59 21.43 -11.18
C GLY A 288 7.02 20.97 -9.80
N MET A 289 6.16 20.19 -9.09
CA MET A 289 6.47 19.69 -7.74
C MET A 289 6.09 18.24 -7.60
N TYR A 290 7.03 17.42 -7.19
CA TYR A 290 6.80 16.08 -6.67
C TYR A 290 6.71 16.11 -5.15
N VAL A 291 5.66 15.55 -4.59
CA VAL A 291 5.46 15.43 -3.13
C VAL A 291 5.87 14.04 -2.69
N THR A 292 6.89 13.94 -1.85
CA THR A 292 7.30 12.64 -1.32
C THR A 292 6.17 12.02 -0.46
N PRO A 293 6.05 10.68 -0.38
CA PRO A 293 5.06 10.05 0.50
C PRO A 293 5.17 10.51 1.96
N SER A 294 6.38 10.75 2.43
CA SER A 294 6.63 11.24 3.79
C SER A 294 6.12 12.66 4.02
N ASP A 295 6.38 13.59 3.08
CA ASP A 295 5.84 14.94 3.13
C ASP A 295 4.31 14.92 2.96
N SER A 296 3.78 14.06 2.08
CA SER A 296 2.34 13.90 1.88
C SER A 296 1.65 13.54 3.19
N LEU A 297 2.11 12.49 3.90
CA LEU A 297 1.54 12.10 5.20
C LEU A 297 1.56 13.26 6.22
N ALA A 298 2.69 13.99 6.28
CA ALA A 298 2.85 15.11 7.19
C ALA A 298 1.90 16.27 6.87
N ILE A 299 1.79 16.64 5.57
CA ILE A 299 0.90 17.71 5.09
C ILE A 299 -0.56 17.34 5.31
N LEU A 300 -0.96 16.10 4.98
CA LEU A 300 -2.31 15.61 5.22
C LEU A 300 -2.66 15.67 6.72
N SER A 301 -1.75 15.25 7.58
CA SER A 301 -1.94 15.27 9.04
C SER A 301 -2.07 16.69 9.60
N ALA A 302 -1.23 17.62 9.12
CA ALA A 302 -1.28 19.03 9.53
C ALA A 302 -2.59 19.73 9.13
N ASN A 303 -3.21 19.29 8.05
CA ASN A 303 -4.41 19.91 7.47
C ASN A 303 -5.68 19.05 7.64
N ALA A 304 -5.63 17.97 8.38
CA ALA A 304 -6.71 16.97 8.49
C ALA A 304 -8.06 17.60 8.85
N ARG A 305 -8.08 18.57 9.77
CA ARG A 305 -9.32 19.25 10.23
C ARG A 305 -10.08 20.01 9.16
N LEU A 306 -9.49 20.23 7.98
CA LEU A 306 -10.16 20.87 6.85
C LEU A 306 -11.16 19.93 6.15
N ALA A 307 -11.05 18.62 6.38
CA ALA A 307 -12.00 17.65 5.88
C ALA A 307 -13.05 17.29 6.96
N PRO A 308 -14.35 17.25 6.60
CA PRO A 308 -15.45 17.02 7.55
C PRO A 308 -15.26 15.76 8.40
N GLY A 309 -14.81 14.66 7.82
CA GLY A 309 -14.58 13.40 8.54
C GLY A 309 -13.50 13.46 9.62
N TYR A 310 -12.66 14.49 9.59
CA TYR A 310 -11.55 14.69 10.53
C TYR A 310 -11.60 16.05 11.25
N ALA A 311 -12.74 16.74 11.22
CA ALA A 311 -12.92 18.05 11.85
C ALA A 311 -12.64 18.03 13.37
N GLY A 312 -12.89 16.90 14.02
CA GLY A 312 -12.56 16.66 15.43
C GLY A 312 -11.05 16.58 15.72
N GLY A 313 -10.21 16.46 14.70
CA GLY A 313 -8.78 16.24 14.83
C GLY A 313 -8.37 14.77 14.76
N LEU A 314 -7.09 14.50 14.99
CA LEU A 314 -6.51 13.16 14.95
C LEU A 314 -6.26 12.66 16.37
N ALA A 315 -6.53 11.38 16.64
CA ALA A 315 -6.18 10.72 17.89
C ALA A 315 -4.66 10.52 18.01
N GLY A 316 -4.03 10.22 16.90
CA GLY A 316 -2.60 10.05 16.73
C GLY A 316 -2.27 9.82 15.27
N VAL A 317 -0.99 9.74 14.96
CA VAL A 317 -0.46 9.38 13.64
C VAL A 317 0.50 8.20 13.76
N ALA A 318 0.62 7.40 12.71
CA ALA A 318 1.60 6.32 12.67
C ALA A 318 2.36 6.33 11.34
N ARG A 319 3.63 5.99 11.39
CA ARG A 319 4.47 5.78 10.21
C ARG A 319 5.26 4.49 10.35
N SER A 320 5.58 3.87 9.21
CA SER A 320 6.56 2.80 9.23
C SER A 320 7.95 3.35 9.58
N MET A 321 8.78 2.53 10.19
CA MET A 321 10.11 2.92 10.66
C MET A 321 10.98 3.54 9.55
N PRO A 322 11.01 3.01 8.32
CA PRO A 322 11.80 3.62 7.25
C PRO A 322 11.20 4.94 6.70
N THR A 323 9.92 5.23 6.96
CA THR A 323 9.29 6.51 6.58
C THR A 323 9.91 7.66 7.37
N SER A 324 10.08 8.81 6.73
CA SER A 324 10.68 10.00 7.36
C SER A 324 9.92 10.45 8.61
N ALA A 325 10.63 11.06 9.54
CA ALA A 325 10.08 11.64 10.77
C ALA A 325 9.31 12.97 10.56
N ALA A 326 9.01 13.36 9.32
CA ALA A 326 8.29 14.60 9.04
C ALA A 326 6.93 14.67 9.75
N VAL A 327 6.16 13.57 9.79
CA VAL A 327 4.87 13.53 10.48
C VAL A 327 5.01 13.57 12.01
N ASP A 328 6.12 13.11 12.57
CA ASP A 328 6.38 13.17 14.03
C ASP A 328 6.45 14.63 14.50
N ARG A 329 7.03 15.51 13.67
CA ARG A 329 7.09 16.97 13.96
C ARG A 329 5.71 17.61 13.94
N VAL A 330 4.86 17.18 13.01
CA VAL A 330 3.45 17.60 12.97
C VAL A 330 2.73 17.14 14.23
N ALA A 331 2.89 15.87 14.60
CA ALA A 331 2.28 15.31 15.80
C ALA A 331 2.69 16.07 17.07
N ALA A 332 3.98 16.35 17.22
CA ALA A 332 4.50 17.14 18.34
C ALA A 332 3.85 18.53 18.41
N LYS A 333 3.71 19.23 17.26
CA LYS A 333 3.06 20.56 17.22
C LYS A 333 1.55 20.49 17.47
N LEU A 334 0.89 19.42 17.07
CA LEU A 334 -0.54 19.18 17.34
C LEU A 334 -0.80 18.67 18.75
N GLY A 335 0.23 18.29 19.52
CA GLY A 335 0.10 17.71 20.85
C GLY A 335 -0.52 16.30 20.85
N ILE A 336 -0.34 15.53 19.79
CA ILE A 336 -0.81 14.16 19.64
C ILE A 336 0.37 13.19 19.54
N ARG A 337 0.09 11.90 19.72
CA ARG A 337 1.13 10.86 19.70
C ARG A 337 1.48 10.47 18.25
N ALA A 338 2.79 10.32 17.98
CA ALA A 338 3.31 9.64 16.82
C ALA A 338 3.76 8.23 17.21
N TYR A 339 3.46 7.25 16.34
CA TYR A 339 3.86 5.86 16.49
C TYR A 339 4.79 5.46 15.34
N GLU A 340 5.91 4.82 15.68
CA GLU A 340 6.82 4.21 14.71
C GLU A 340 6.63 2.70 14.75
N THR A 341 6.29 2.08 13.60
CA THR A 341 6.01 0.65 13.49
C THR A 341 6.94 -0.02 12.47
N PRO A 342 7.05 -1.34 12.46
CA PRO A 342 7.62 -2.05 11.32
C PRO A 342 6.87 -1.72 10.02
N THR A 343 7.46 -2.10 8.88
CA THR A 343 6.76 -2.06 7.58
C THR A 343 5.69 -3.14 7.54
N GLY A 344 4.51 -2.76 7.08
CA GLY A 344 3.36 -3.65 6.93
C GLY A 344 2.11 -3.10 7.60
N TRP A 345 1.02 -3.06 6.83
CA TRP A 345 -0.21 -2.39 7.24
C TRP A 345 -0.90 -3.03 8.45
N LYS A 346 -0.62 -4.32 8.74
CA LYS A 346 -1.14 -5.02 9.92
C LYS A 346 -0.82 -4.32 11.25
N PHE A 347 0.37 -3.72 11.39
CA PHE A 347 0.76 -2.99 12.61
C PHE A 347 -0.05 -1.70 12.78
N PHE A 348 -0.38 -1.02 11.68
CA PHE A 348 -1.30 0.11 11.73
C PHE A 348 -2.72 -0.32 12.06
N GLY A 349 -3.16 -1.50 11.58
CA GLY A 349 -4.47 -2.05 11.88
C GLY A 349 -4.74 -2.11 13.38
N ASN A 350 -3.80 -2.60 14.18
CA ASN A 350 -3.90 -2.66 15.65
C ASN A 350 -4.07 -1.26 16.25
N LEU A 351 -3.26 -0.28 15.85
CA LEU A 351 -3.36 1.10 16.34
C LEU A 351 -4.68 1.79 15.95
N LEU A 352 -5.16 1.52 14.72
CA LEU A 352 -6.44 2.02 14.22
C LEU A 352 -7.64 1.41 14.96
N ASP A 353 -7.60 0.10 15.25
CA ASP A 353 -8.65 -0.60 15.97
C ASP A 353 -8.71 -0.19 17.45
N ALA A 354 -7.57 0.09 18.04
CA ALA A 354 -7.47 0.60 19.41
C ALA A 354 -7.79 2.10 19.53
N GLY A 355 -8.05 2.81 18.41
CA GLY A 355 -8.30 4.26 18.41
C GLY A 355 -7.07 5.10 18.80
N LEU A 356 -5.88 4.53 18.71
CA LEU A 356 -4.61 5.20 19.06
C LEU A 356 -4.06 6.05 17.90
N ALA A 357 -4.33 5.65 16.66
CA ALA A 357 -3.98 6.41 15.47
C ALA A 357 -5.22 6.69 14.62
N THR A 358 -5.18 7.82 13.88
CA THR A 358 -6.19 8.15 12.87
C THR A 358 -5.61 8.09 11.48
N PHE A 359 -4.41 8.64 11.26
CA PHE A 359 -3.69 8.58 9.98
C PHE A 359 -2.45 7.72 10.11
N CYS A 360 -2.22 6.93 9.06
CA CYS A 360 -1.04 6.07 8.94
C CYS A 360 -0.44 6.21 7.55
N GLY A 361 0.88 6.03 7.42
CA GLY A 361 1.55 6.07 6.13
C GLY A 361 2.90 5.40 6.08
N GLU A 362 3.28 5.04 4.87
CA GLU A 362 4.53 4.38 4.51
C GLU A 362 5.23 5.14 3.37
N GLU A 363 6.56 5.13 3.37
CA GLU A 363 7.39 5.70 2.30
C GLU A 363 7.16 5.04 0.93
N SER A 364 6.56 3.85 0.95
CA SER A 364 6.20 3.07 -0.23
C SER A 364 4.89 3.50 -0.87
N PHE A 365 4.54 4.77 -0.76
CA PHE A 365 3.36 5.40 -1.36
C PHE A 365 2.01 4.98 -0.74
N GLY A 366 2.01 4.30 0.40
CA GLY A 366 0.80 3.90 1.11
C GLY A 366 0.40 4.91 2.18
N THR A 367 -0.84 5.40 2.11
CA THR A 367 -1.41 6.31 3.12
C THR A 367 -2.87 5.90 3.37
N GLY A 368 -3.35 6.04 4.59
CA GLY A 368 -4.73 5.72 4.92
C GLY A 368 -5.14 6.28 6.27
N SER A 369 -6.39 6.06 6.63
CA SER A 369 -6.94 6.46 7.92
C SER A 369 -7.82 5.37 8.54
N ASN A 370 -8.42 5.70 9.67
CA ASN A 370 -9.31 4.81 10.41
C ASN A 370 -10.65 4.52 9.73
N HIS A 371 -10.92 5.05 8.54
CA HIS A 371 -12.14 4.80 7.77
C HIS A 371 -12.23 3.34 7.30
N ILE A 372 -11.08 2.76 6.96
CA ILE A 372 -10.91 1.32 6.61
C ILE A 372 -9.70 0.75 7.38
N ARG A 373 -9.25 -0.47 6.99
CA ARG A 373 -8.07 -1.13 7.59
C ARG A 373 -7.01 -1.51 6.55
N GLU A 374 -7.01 -0.79 5.44
CA GLU A 374 -6.01 -0.85 4.36
C GLU A 374 -5.52 0.55 4.02
N LYS A 375 -4.44 0.64 3.25
CA LYS A 375 -4.03 1.86 2.56
C LYS A 375 -5.09 2.24 1.53
N ASP A 376 -5.18 3.52 1.20
CA ASP A 376 -6.20 3.99 0.26
C ASP A 376 -5.69 5.14 -0.61
N GLY A 377 -5.42 4.83 -1.89
CA GLY A 377 -4.87 5.78 -2.83
C GLY A 377 -5.84 6.91 -3.18
N ILE A 378 -7.08 6.60 -3.49
CA ILE A 378 -8.10 7.61 -3.85
C ILE A 378 -8.50 8.46 -2.65
N TRP A 379 -8.57 7.90 -1.45
CA TRP A 379 -8.79 8.67 -0.23
C TRP A 379 -7.70 9.74 -0.04
N ALA A 380 -6.43 9.38 -0.23
CA ALA A 380 -5.33 10.35 -0.12
C ALA A 380 -5.46 11.47 -1.16
N VAL A 381 -5.80 11.13 -2.41
CA VAL A 381 -6.07 12.13 -3.48
C VAL A 381 -7.24 13.04 -3.11
N LEU A 382 -8.33 12.48 -2.59
CA LEU A 382 -9.50 13.27 -2.15
C LEU A 382 -9.17 14.18 -0.97
N LEU A 383 -8.34 13.74 -0.02
CA LEU A 383 -7.92 14.61 1.09
C LEU A 383 -7.05 15.76 0.58
N TRP A 384 -6.14 15.52 -0.36
CA TRP A 384 -5.37 16.57 -1.03
C TRP A 384 -6.31 17.58 -1.74
N LEU A 385 -7.26 17.12 -2.54
CA LEU A 385 -8.24 17.98 -3.22
C LEU A 385 -9.10 18.78 -2.24
N ASN A 386 -9.51 18.14 -1.13
CA ASN A 386 -10.26 18.83 -0.07
C ASN A 386 -9.44 19.96 0.58
N ILE A 387 -8.16 19.70 0.88
CA ILE A 387 -7.24 20.70 1.42
C ILE A 387 -7.06 21.86 0.42
N LEU A 388 -6.79 21.55 -0.85
CA LEU A 388 -6.64 22.57 -1.91
C LEU A 388 -7.92 23.37 -2.13
N ALA A 389 -9.10 22.73 -2.03
CA ALA A 389 -10.40 23.42 -2.11
C ALA A 389 -10.61 24.42 -0.97
N LYS A 390 -10.15 24.11 0.24
CA LYS A 390 -10.25 24.99 1.41
C LYS A 390 -9.17 26.07 1.44
N ARG A 391 -7.93 25.71 1.08
CA ARG A 391 -6.77 26.61 1.17
C ARG A 391 -6.66 27.57 -0.01
N ARG A 392 -7.11 27.16 -1.19
CA ARG A 392 -7.04 27.95 -2.44
C ARG A 392 -5.64 28.42 -2.81
N ILE A 393 -4.62 27.59 -2.54
CA ILE A 393 -3.21 27.81 -2.90
C ILE A 393 -2.69 26.61 -3.72
N PRO A 394 -1.68 26.80 -4.58
CA PRO A 394 -1.04 25.70 -5.31
C PRO A 394 -0.40 24.68 -4.37
N VAL A 395 -0.22 23.45 -4.87
CA VAL A 395 0.49 22.38 -4.13
C VAL A 395 1.90 22.84 -3.72
N LEU A 396 2.63 23.49 -4.62
CA LEU A 396 3.97 24.02 -4.36
C LEU A 396 4.00 24.95 -3.14
N ASP A 397 3.06 25.89 -3.08
CA ASP A 397 2.99 26.83 -1.97
C ASP A 397 2.61 26.15 -0.66
N LEU A 398 1.69 25.17 -0.72
CA LEU A 398 1.31 24.37 0.46
C LEU A 398 2.49 23.57 1.02
N VAL A 399 3.32 22.98 0.14
CA VAL A 399 4.54 22.26 0.53
C VAL A 399 5.56 23.23 1.15
N HIS A 400 5.80 24.37 0.53
CA HIS A 400 6.74 25.37 1.06
C HIS A 400 6.29 25.96 2.41
N GLU A 401 5.00 26.26 2.58
CA GLU A 401 4.45 26.67 3.87
C GLU A 401 4.62 25.59 4.95
N HIS A 402 4.45 24.32 4.57
CA HIS A 402 4.67 23.21 5.47
C HIS A 402 6.13 23.16 5.93
N TRP A 403 7.08 23.22 4.99
CA TRP A 403 8.51 23.23 5.33
C TRP A 403 8.92 24.46 6.15
N ALA A 404 8.39 25.64 5.82
CA ALA A 404 8.61 26.85 6.61
C ALA A 404 8.07 26.75 8.05
N THR A 405 7.07 25.89 8.28
CA THR A 405 6.42 25.69 9.58
C THR A 405 7.06 24.59 10.43
N TYR A 406 7.48 23.50 9.80
CA TYR A 406 7.90 22.27 10.47
C TYR A 406 9.38 21.90 10.19
N GLY A 407 10.03 22.60 9.28
CA GLY A 407 11.30 22.19 8.69
C GLY A 407 11.09 21.20 7.55
N ARG A 408 12.15 20.85 6.85
CA ARG A 408 12.15 19.87 5.77
C ARG A 408 12.95 18.64 6.16
N ASN A 409 12.33 17.48 6.06
CA ASN A 409 13.06 16.22 6.08
C ASN A 409 13.45 15.89 4.65
N TYR A 410 14.70 16.18 4.26
CA TYR A 410 15.25 15.66 3.02
C TYR A 410 15.30 14.15 3.12
N TYR A 411 14.71 13.47 2.15
CA TYR A 411 14.50 12.02 2.22
C TYR A 411 14.64 11.38 0.85
N THR A 412 15.34 10.24 0.79
CA THR A 412 15.44 9.42 -0.42
C THR A 412 15.55 7.95 -0.03
N ARG A 413 15.09 7.08 -0.92
CA ARG A 413 15.26 5.63 -0.84
C ARG A 413 16.06 5.16 -2.06
N HIS A 414 17.12 4.40 -1.81
CA HIS A 414 17.96 3.77 -2.81
C HIS A 414 17.73 2.26 -2.76
N ASP A 415 17.17 1.67 -3.81
CA ASP A 415 16.95 0.23 -3.93
C ASP A 415 18.06 -0.40 -4.78
N TYR A 416 18.70 -1.44 -4.25
CA TYR A 416 19.66 -2.29 -4.94
C TYR A 416 19.00 -3.65 -5.15
N GLU A 417 18.49 -3.90 -6.35
CA GLU A 417 17.69 -5.07 -6.68
C GLU A 417 18.56 -6.22 -7.21
N GLU A 418 17.98 -7.44 -7.21
CA GLU A 418 18.61 -8.66 -7.75
C GLU A 418 20.00 -8.93 -7.16
N ILE A 419 20.19 -8.70 -5.87
CA ILE A 419 21.41 -9.07 -5.16
C ILE A 419 21.32 -10.56 -4.83
N ASP A 420 22.47 -11.25 -4.89
CA ASP A 420 22.57 -12.60 -4.34
C ASP A 420 22.10 -12.63 -2.88
N LEU A 421 21.22 -13.57 -2.54
CA LEU A 421 20.60 -13.63 -1.22
C LEU A 421 21.63 -13.80 -0.10
N SER A 422 22.67 -14.60 -0.32
CA SER A 422 23.72 -14.84 0.69
C SER A 422 24.59 -13.60 0.90
N ALA A 423 24.89 -12.86 -0.17
CA ALA A 423 25.61 -11.60 -0.10
C ALA A 423 24.79 -10.54 0.67
N ALA A 424 23.49 -10.45 0.39
CA ALA A 424 22.58 -9.52 1.06
C ALA A 424 22.44 -9.87 2.57
N GLN A 425 22.28 -11.12 2.91
CA GLN A 425 22.22 -11.59 4.30
C GLN A 425 23.54 -11.34 5.04
N GLY A 426 24.68 -11.63 4.40
CA GLY A 426 26.01 -11.35 4.95
C GLY A 426 26.26 -9.86 5.21
N LEU A 427 25.76 -8.98 4.31
CA LEU A 427 25.80 -7.54 4.50
C LEU A 427 25.00 -7.13 5.74
N MET A 428 23.77 -7.59 5.88
CA MET A 428 22.93 -7.28 7.04
C MET A 428 23.52 -7.81 8.35
N ALA A 429 24.09 -9.01 8.35
CA ALA A 429 24.77 -9.57 9.54
C ALA A 429 25.93 -8.67 9.99
N THR A 430 26.77 -8.22 9.04
CA THR A 430 27.86 -7.29 9.34
C THR A 430 27.37 -5.94 9.87
N LEU A 431 26.29 -5.40 9.30
CA LEU A 431 25.68 -4.15 9.80
C LEU A 431 25.14 -4.35 11.23
N ARG A 432 24.51 -5.48 11.52
CA ARG A 432 24.00 -5.82 12.85
C ARG A 432 25.12 -5.87 13.89
N GLU A 433 26.25 -6.50 13.57
CA GLU A 433 27.44 -6.48 14.44
C GLU A 433 27.98 -5.07 14.64
N ALA A 434 27.97 -4.25 13.59
CA ALA A 434 28.49 -2.88 13.65
C ALA A 434 27.64 -1.96 14.53
N THR A 435 26.38 -2.26 14.84
CA THR A 435 25.53 -1.43 15.71
C THR A 435 26.16 -1.17 17.07
N THR A 436 26.96 -2.10 17.58
CA THR A 436 27.64 -1.96 18.88
C THR A 436 28.88 -1.06 18.83
N THR A 437 29.47 -0.84 17.66
CA THR A 437 30.73 -0.13 17.48
C THR A 437 30.61 1.20 16.74
N LEU A 438 29.47 1.47 16.12
CA LEU A 438 29.20 2.73 15.41
C LEU A 438 28.91 3.91 16.34
N PRO A 439 28.16 3.77 17.47
CA PRO A 439 27.88 4.91 18.34
C PRO A 439 29.15 5.64 18.82
N GLY A 440 29.13 6.96 18.72
CA GLY A 440 30.23 7.82 19.05
C GLY A 440 31.28 8.02 17.94
N LYS A 441 31.24 7.24 16.85
CA LYS A 441 32.13 7.47 15.70
C LYS A 441 31.69 8.71 14.93
N SER A 442 32.70 9.41 14.38
CA SER A 442 32.51 10.57 13.51
C SER A 442 32.94 10.28 12.10
N PHE A 443 32.13 10.73 11.14
CA PHE A 443 32.39 10.67 9.70
C PHE A 443 32.32 12.11 9.15
N GLY A 444 33.44 12.77 9.12
CA GLY A 444 33.49 14.22 8.86
C GLY A 444 32.72 14.99 9.94
N ALA A 445 31.73 15.76 9.52
CA ALA A 445 30.86 16.52 10.42
C ALA A 445 29.71 15.69 11.06
N LEU A 446 29.48 14.48 10.58
CA LEU A 446 28.42 13.62 11.09
C LEU A 446 28.96 12.72 12.22
N LYS A 447 28.34 12.80 13.38
CA LYS A 447 28.65 11.92 14.51
C LYS A 447 27.48 10.98 14.76
N VAL A 448 27.77 9.69 14.85
CA VAL A 448 26.75 8.67 15.16
C VAL A 448 26.33 8.81 16.62
N GLU A 449 25.07 9.12 16.83
CA GLU A 449 24.45 9.20 18.16
C GLU A 449 24.08 7.81 18.67
N ALA A 450 23.42 7.01 17.80
CA ALA A 450 22.99 5.66 18.13
C ALA A 450 22.94 4.76 16.87
N ALA A 451 23.01 3.46 17.07
CA ALA A 451 22.75 2.47 16.04
C ALA A 451 22.08 1.25 16.68
N ASP A 452 21.07 0.71 16.01
CA ASP A 452 20.33 -0.46 16.49
C ASP A 452 19.79 -1.32 15.34
N ASP A 453 19.32 -2.51 15.70
CA ASP A 453 18.40 -3.29 14.87
C ASP A 453 17.00 -3.06 15.43
N PHE A 454 16.14 -2.41 14.62
CA PHE A 454 14.83 -2.00 15.08
C PHE A 454 13.98 -3.20 15.49
N ALA A 455 13.51 -3.17 16.71
CA ALA A 455 12.53 -4.08 17.26
C ALA A 455 11.29 -3.30 17.71
N TYR A 456 10.13 -3.92 17.56
CA TYR A 456 8.84 -3.31 17.87
C TYR A 456 8.07 -4.20 18.84
N HIS A 457 7.57 -3.59 19.89
CA HIS A 457 6.59 -4.17 20.80
C HIS A 457 5.24 -3.52 20.54
N ASP A 458 4.25 -4.29 20.10
CA ASP A 458 2.93 -3.76 19.79
C ASP A 458 2.19 -3.36 21.06
N PRO A 459 1.80 -2.08 21.22
CA PRO A 459 1.15 -1.62 22.45
C PRO A 459 -0.29 -2.11 22.61
N VAL A 460 -0.86 -2.78 21.60
CA VAL A 460 -2.26 -3.22 21.60
C VAL A 460 -2.37 -4.69 21.93
N ASP A 461 -1.64 -5.56 21.23
CA ASP A 461 -1.73 -7.02 21.41
C ASP A 461 -0.53 -7.62 22.14
N GLY A 462 0.51 -6.82 22.42
CA GLY A 462 1.71 -7.25 23.14
C GLY A 462 2.64 -8.12 22.30
N SER A 463 2.44 -8.22 21.00
CA SER A 463 3.33 -9.00 20.11
C SER A 463 4.66 -8.28 19.89
N ASP A 464 5.72 -9.07 19.65
CA ASP A 464 7.06 -8.57 19.38
C ASP A 464 7.46 -8.87 17.94
N ALA A 465 8.10 -7.88 17.28
CA ALA A 465 8.69 -8.03 15.96
C ALA A 465 10.15 -7.54 16.00
N ALA A 466 11.11 -8.45 15.89
CA ALA A 466 12.53 -8.17 15.85
C ALA A 466 13.07 -8.12 14.41
N ASP A 467 14.34 -7.74 14.26
CA ASP A 467 15.08 -7.75 12.98
C ASP A 467 14.41 -6.94 11.86
N GLN A 468 13.80 -5.79 12.22
CA GLN A 468 13.01 -5.00 11.27
C GLN A 468 13.83 -4.03 10.42
N GLY A 469 15.13 -3.92 10.67
CA GLY A 469 16.08 -3.12 9.89
C GLY A 469 17.10 -2.41 10.76
N ILE A 470 18.29 -2.25 10.21
CA ILE A 470 19.41 -1.58 10.90
C ILE A 470 19.28 -0.07 10.73
N ARG A 471 19.26 0.65 11.85
CA ARG A 471 19.23 2.11 11.89
C ARG A 471 20.58 2.65 12.36
N VAL A 472 21.09 3.67 11.68
CA VAL A 472 22.23 4.48 12.12
C VAL A 472 21.74 5.91 12.24
N MET A 473 21.68 6.43 13.45
CA MET A 473 21.16 7.76 13.78
C MET A 473 22.34 8.67 14.09
N PHE A 474 22.29 9.90 13.57
CA PHE A 474 23.33 10.90 13.71
C PHE A 474 22.82 12.10 14.51
N GLU A 475 23.73 12.80 15.19
CA GLU A 475 23.42 14.09 15.82
C GLU A 475 22.77 15.03 14.78
N GLY A 476 21.73 15.76 15.16
CA GLY A 476 21.00 16.67 14.26
C GLY A 476 19.91 16.00 13.44
N ASP A 477 19.36 14.88 13.93
CA ASP A 477 18.19 14.20 13.36
C ASP A 477 18.39 13.69 11.91
N SER A 478 19.62 13.32 11.56
CA SER A 478 19.90 12.58 10.32
C SER A 478 19.93 11.09 10.61
N ARG A 479 19.52 10.26 9.63
CA ARG A 479 19.61 8.81 9.79
C ARG A 479 19.78 8.07 8.46
N ILE A 480 20.34 6.87 8.57
CA ILE A 480 20.41 5.88 7.50
C ILE A 480 19.76 4.61 8.00
N VAL A 481 18.88 4.01 7.19
CA VAL A 481 18.23 2.74 7.51
C VAL A 481 18.52 1.72 6.41
N TYR A 482 18.86 0.49 6.78
CA TYR A 482 19.11 -0.63 5.87
C TYR A 482 18.10 -1.73 6.12
N ARG A 483 17.44 -2.20 5.06
CA ARG A 483 16.49 -3.32 5.12
C ARG A 483 16.63 -4.23 3.92
N LEU A 484 16.35 -5.51 4.12
CA LEU A 484 16.08 -6.43 3.02
C LEU A 484 14.58 -6.47 2.77
N SER A 485 14.19 -6.31 1.51
CA SER A 485 12.79 -6.48 1.09
C SER A 485 12.50 -7.94 0.79
N GLY A 486 11.40 -8.46 1.34
CA GLY A 486 10.89 -9.80 1.06
C GLY A 486 9.88 -9.87 -0.10
N THR A 487 9.71 -8.79 -0.89
CA THR A 487 8.66 -8.71 -1.93
C THR A 487 9.11 -9.15 -3.32
N GLY A 488 10.41 -9.36 -3.55
CA GLY A 488 10.96 -9.81 -4.83
C GLY A 488 10.75 -11.30 -5.09
N THR A 489 10.43 -11.65 -6.32
CA THR A 489 10.34 -13.04 -6.79
C THR A 489 11.69 -13.60 -7.27
N VAL A 490 12.67 -12.71 -7.52
CA VAL A 490 14.04 -13.04 -7.98
C VAL A 490 15.06 -12.27 -7.15
N GLY A 491 16.00 -12.98 -6.51
CA GLY A 491 17.05 -12.38 -5.70
C GLY A 491 16.56 -11.63 -4.45
N ALA A 492 17.46 -10.87 -3.84
CA ALA A 492 17.16 -9.97 -2.72
C ALA A 492 17.22 -8.52 -3.17
N THR A 493 16.43 -7.65 -2.54
CA THR A 493 16.52 -6.20 -2.69
C THR A 493 16.99 -5.57 -1.37
N LEU A 494 18.17 -4.95 -1.40
CA LEU A 494 18.61 -4.08 -0.31
C LEU A 494 18.01 -2.70 -0.51
N ARG A 495 17.26 -2.22 0.47
CA ARG A 495 16.71 -0.86 0.54
C ARG A 495 17.49 -0.04 1.54
N VAL A 496 17.98 1.10 1.09
CA VAL A 496 18.70 2.08 1.91
C VAL A 496 17.90 3.36 1.95
N TYR A 497 17.45 3.74 3.13
CA TYR A 497 16.68 4.96 3.37
C TYR A 497 17.58 5.98 4.03
N ILE A 498 17.57 7.19 3.51
CA ILE A 498 18.50 8.25 3.91
C ILE A 498 17.69 9.50 4.19
N GLU A 499 17.89 10.07 5.38
CA GLU A 499 17.13 11.21 5.85
C GLU A 499 18.04 12.23 6.54
N HIS A 500 17.78 13.52 6.26
CA HIS A 500 18.37 14.66 6.96
C HIS A 500 17.31 15.71 7.25
N TYR A 501 17.26 16.16 8.50
CA TYR A 501 16.38 17.24 8.90
C TYR A 501 17.03 18.60 8.75
N GLU A 502 16.33 19.50 8.06
CA GLU A 502 16.69 20.92 7.94
C GLU A 502 15.63 21.76 8.68
N PRO A 503 16.04 22.55 9.71
CA PRO A 503 15.07 23.36 10.46
C PRO A 503 14.44 24.47 9.62
N PRO A 504 13.32 25.08 10.06
CA PRO A 504 12.66 26.17 9.33
C PRO A 504 13.54 27.36 8.96
N SER A 505 14.62 27.60 9.72
CA SER A 505 15.59 28.65 9.47
C SER A 505 16.69 28.27 8.50
N GLY A 506 16.76 27.02 8.08
CA GLY A 506 17.80 26.49 7.23
C GLY A 506 17.51 26.59 5.73
N ASN A 507 18.24 25.84 4.92
CA ASN A 507 18.07 25.84 3.47
C ASN A 507 17.07 24.77 3.03
N LEU A 508 15.81 25.16 2.91
CA LEU A 508 14.68 24.26 2.60
C LEU A 508 14.50 23.95 1.11
N ASN A 509 15.26 24.62 0.21
CA ASN A 509 15.00 24.55 -1.24
C ASN A 509 16.12 23.90 -2.04
N GLN A 510 16.99 23.10 -1.40
CA GLN A 510 18.01 22.35 -2.13
C GLN A 510 17.37 21.19 -2.91
N GLU A 511 18.07 20.78 -3.98
CA GLU A 511 17.76 19.49 -4.62
C GLU A 511 18.07 18.35 -3.64
N THR A 512 17.19 17.34 -3.56
CA THR A 512 17.23 16.31 -2.51
C THR A 512 18.51 15.47 -2.54
N GLN A 513 18.96 15.02 -3.72
CA GLN A 513 20.17 14.20 -3.82
C GLN A 513 21.44 15.01 -3.47
N ALA A 514 21.44 16.30 -3.81
CA ALA A 514 22.53 17.20 -3.46
C ALA A 514 22.58 17.47 -1.94
N ALA A 515 21.43 17.70 -1.30
CA ALA A 515 21.33 17.88 0.15
C ALA A 515 21.79 16.64 0.92
N LEU A 516 21.52 15.46 0.38
CA LEU A 516 21.84 14.16 1.00
C LEU A 516 23.18 13.55 0.53
N ALA A 517 23.94 14.22 -0.36
CA ALA A 517 25.10 13.63 -1.03
C ALA A 517 26.12 12.99 -0.06
N HIS A 518 26.40 13.65 1.06
CA HIS A 518 27.33 13.13 2.07
C HIS A 518 26.77 11.87 2.77
N LEU A 519 25.49 11.86 3.15
CA LEU A 519 24.84 10.70 3.77
C LEU A 519 24.71 9.53 2.77
N ILE A 520 24.47 9.82 1.50
CA ILE A 520 24.42 8.81 0.42
C ILE A 520 25.80 8.14 0.28
N ALA A 521 26.88 8.90 0.22
CA ALA A 521 28.22 8.35 0.18
C ALA A 521 28.53 7.50 1.42
N LEU A 522 28.21 8.03 2.60
CA LEU A 522 28.42 7.36 3.88
C LEU A 522 27.60 6.06 4.01
N SER A 523 26.37 6.03 3.51
CA SER A 523 25.54 4.83 3.54
C SER A 523 26.18 3.67 2.77
N ARG A 524 26.81 3.98 1.64
CA ARG A 524 27.52 2.98 0.82
C ARG A 524 28.80 2.50 1.48
N GLU A 525 29.51 3.40 2.17
CA GLU A 525 30.75 3.11 2.90
C GLU A 525 30.47 2.22 4.12
N ILE A 526 29.52 2.60 4.99
CA ILE A 526 29.18 1.85 6.22
C ILE A 526 28.77 0.40 5.87
N ALA A 527 27.93 0.22 4.86
CA ALA A 527 27.44 -1.09 4.46
C ALA A 527 28.42 -1.86 3.55
N GLY A 528 29.43 -1.19 2.97
CA GLY A 528 30.32 -1.79 1.99
C GLY A 528 29.57 -2.34 0.77
N ILE A 529 28.56 -1.61 0.27
CA ILE A 529 27.59 -2.12 -0.71
C ILE A 529 28.29 -2.67 -1.95
N GLU A 530 29.17 -1.88 -2.58
CA GLU A 530 29.86 -2.30 -3.81
C GLU A 530 30.74 -3.55 -3.59
N ALA A 531 31.51 -3.56 -2.52
CA ALA A 531 32.43 -4.66 -2.23
C ALA A 531 31.70 -5.98 -1.94
N ARG A 532 30.49 -5.92 -1.35
CA ARG A 532 29.74 -7.11 -0.93
C ARG A 532 28.74 -7.58 -1.97
N THR A 533 28.17 -6.67 -2.74
CA THR A 533 27.06 -7.00 -3.67
C THR A 533 27.47 -6.85 -5.14
N GLY A 534 28.60 -6.21 -5.44
CA GLY A 534 29.01 -5.87 -6.80
C GLY A 534 28.22 -4.70 -7.41
N ARG A 535 27.22 -4.16 -6.71
CA ARG A 535 26.37 -3.07 -7.22
C ARG A 535 27.04 -1.71 -6.98
N LYS A 536 27.35 -1.00 -8.07
CA LYS A 536 27.99 0.34 -8.01
C LYS A 536 27.01 1.49 -7.82
N ALA A 537 25.75 1.29 -8.20
CA ALA A 537 24.68 2.28 -8.10
C ALA A 537 23.36 1.58 -7.74
N PRO A 538 22.39 2.30 -7.15
CA PRO A 538 21.05 1.79 -6.96
C PRO A 538 20.34 1.58 -8.29
N THR A 539 19.42 0.62 -8.34
CA THR A 539 18.56 0.35 -9.50
C THR A 539 17.40 1.34 -9.56
N VAL A 540 16.88 1.71 -8.37
CA VAL A 540 15.76 2.66 -8.24
C VAL A 540 16.11 3.69 -7.16
N ILE A 541 15.78 4.95 -7.43
CA ILE A 541 15.87 6.07 -6.50
C ILE A 541 14.49 6.71 -6.42
N THR A 542 13.95 6.84 -5.20
CA THR A 542 12.68 7.52 -4.92
C THR A 542 12.80 8.50 -3.77
#